data_d8f10e260a793ec042aa0aef11c8f687
#
_entry.id   d8f10e260a793ec042aa0aef11c8f687
#
_cell.length_a   1.000
_cell.length_b   1.000
_cell.length_c   1.000
_cell.angle_alpha   90.00
_cell.angle_beta   90.00
_cell.angle_gamma   90.00
#
_symmetry.space_group_name_H-M   'P 1'
#
loop_
_entity.id
_entity.type
_entity.pdbx_description
1 polymer ?
#
loop_
_entity_poly.entity_id
_entity_poly.type
_entity_poly.pdbx_seq_one_letter_code
_entity_poly.pdbx_strand_id
1 'polypeptide(L)'
;NLLSEEGLNVIGLPKTIDNDLWGTDMTFGFQSAVDIATQTIDCIHTTAASHNRIFIVEIMGHKVGWITLHAGIAGGADVILLPEIPYDIDKVYKAIDKRTKDNKGFTIVAVAEGAIPKEIAELPKKKRKEAIANNPYPSVAYELADKLKAYTTQDIRIAIPGHTQRGGSPDAYDLSLIHISEPTRHS
;
A
#
# COMPACT_ATOMS: atom_id res chain seq x y z
N ASN A 1 -24.90 2.87 17.61
CA ASN A 1 -25.15 3.76 16.47
C ASN A 1 -26.37 4.64 16.79
N LEU A 2 -26.25 5.99 16.68
CA LEU A 2 -27.28 6.95 17.05
C LEU A 2 -28.65 6.65 16.40
N LEU A 3 -28.65 6.31 15.12
CA LEU A 3 -29.89 5.96 14.41
C LEU A 3 -30.60 4.73 14.98
N SER A 4 -29.84 3.72 15.44
CA SER A 4 -30.40 2.53 16.09
C SER A 4 -30.92 2.86 17.49
N GLU A 5 -30.28 3.79 18.21
CA GLU A 5 -30.73 4.27 19.52
C GLU A 5 -32.04 5.07 19.41
N GLU A 6 -32.28 5.72 18.26
CA GLU A 6 -33.54 6.39 17.92
C GLU A 6 -34.64 5.43 17.45
N GLY A 7 -34.39 4.12 17.46
CA GLY A 7 -35.35 3.07 17.10
C GLY A 7 -35.44 2.77 15.61
N LEU A 8 -34.53 3.28 14.80
CA LEU A 8 -34.45 2.96 13.37
C LEU A 8 -33.81 1.57 13.17
N ASN A 9 -34.40 0.78 12.27
CA ASN A 9 -33.81 -0.49 11.86
C ASN A 9 -32.70 -0.25 10.85
N VAL A 10 -31.44 -0.35 11.30
CA VAL A 10 -30.25 -0.04 10.50
C VAL A 10 -29.25 -1.18 10.51
N ILE A 11 -28.63 -1.43 9.36
CA ILE A 11 -27.53 -2.37 9.18
C ILE A 11 -26.31 -1.58 8.68
N GLY A 12 -25.18 -1.71 9.38
CA GLY A 12 -23.92 -1.12 8.97
C GLY A 12 -23.14 -2.07 8.07
N LEU A 13 -22.64 -1.56 6.92
CA LEU A 13 -21.81 -2.33 6.01
C LEU A 13 -20.35 -1.86 6.11
N PRO A 14 -19.37 -2.78 6.16
CA PRO A 14 -17.96 -2.44 6.33
C PRO A 14 -17.38 -1.92 4.99
N LYS A 15 -17.40 -0.61 4.77
CA LYS A 15 -16.90 0.04 3.54
C LYS A 15 -15.65 0.86 3.83
N THR A 16 -14.50 0.34 3.43
CA THR A 16 -13.17 0.99 3.42
C THR A 16 -12.25 0.24 2.48
N ILE A 17 -11.26 0.92 1.88
CA ILE A 17 -10.23 0.24 1.07
C ILE A 17 -9.15 -0.42 1.93
N ASP A 18 -8.98 0.00 3.19
CA ASP A 18 -7.82 -0.36 4.02
C ASP A 18 -7.91 -1.78 4.61
N ASN A 19 -9.11 -2.37 4.63
CA ASN A 19 -9.39 -3.69 5.24
C ASN A 19 -8.95 -3.77 6.71
N ASP A 20 -9.18 -2.71 7.48
CA ASP A 20 -8.69 -2.53 8.85
C ASP A 20 -9.80 -2.57 9.92
N LEU A 21 -11.00 -3.06 9.57
CA LEU A 21 -12.12 -3.19 10.50
C LEU A 21 -12.09 -4.53 11.23
N TRP A 22 -11.95 -4.47 12.54
CA TRP A 22 -11.96 -5.65 13.39
C TRP A 22 -13.27 -6.45 13.28
N GLY A 23 -13.14 -7.78 13.17
CA GLY A 23 -14.29 -8.68 13.03
C GLY A 23 -14.87 -8.76 11.61
N THR A 24 -14.16 -8.20 10.63
CA THR A 24 -14.52 -8.25 9.21
C THR A 24 -13.41 -8.94 8.44
N ASP A 25 -13.74 -9.98 7.68
CA ASP A 25 -12.75 -10.69 6.86
C ASP A 25 -12.31 -9.85 5.66
N MET A 26 -13.26 -9.17 5.02
CA MET A 26 -13.01 -8.31 3.86
C MET A 26 -13.96 -7.14 3.83
N THR A 27 -13.42 -5.94 3.66
CA THR A 27 -14.20 -4.71 3.52
C THR A 27 -14.52 -4.42 2.07
N PHE A 28 -15.67 -3.79 1.82
CA PHE A 28 -16.06 -3.33 0.48
C PHE A 28 -15.19 -2.14 0.05
N GLY A 29 -14.60 -2.24 -1.13
CA GLY A 29 -13.62 -1.31 -1.69
C GLY A 29 -12.18 -1.81 -1.62
N PHE A 30 -11.87 -2.81 -0.79
CA PHE A 30 -10.52 -3.36 -0.66
C PHE A 30 -10.02 -4.04 -1.94
N GLN A 31 -10.80 -4.97 -2.49
CA GLN A 31 -10.42 -5.70 -3.71
C GLN A 31 -10.22 -4.77 -4.90
N SER A 32 -11.15 -3.84 -5.12
CA SER A 32 -11.01 -2.84 -6.19
C SER A 32 -9.75 -1.99 -6.03
N ALA A 33 -9.40 -1.61 -4.80
CA ALA A 33 -8.16 -0.87 -4.54
C ALA A 33 -6.90 -1.72 -4.80
N VAL A 34 -6.93 -3.01 -4.46
CA VAL A 34 -5.85 -3.97 -4.78
C VAL A 34 -5.67 -4.09 -6.29
N ASP A 35 -6.76 -4.21 -7.04
CA ASP A 35 -6.71 -4.32 -8.51
C ASP A 35 -6.05 -3.10 -9.14
N ILE A 36 -6.42 -1.89 -8.72
CA ILE A 36 -5.85 -0.65 -9.25
C ILE A 36 -4.36 -0.51 -8.86
N ALA A 37 -4.01 -0.87 -7.63
CA ALA A 37 -2.62 -0.86 -7.19
C ALA A 37 -1.77 -1.90 -7.95
N THR A 38 -2.31 -3.09 -8.20
CA THR A 38 -1.68 -4.14 -9.02
C THR A 38 -1.45 -3.66 -10.44
N GLN A 39 -2.49 -3.08 -11.06
CA GLN A 39 -2.38 -2.52 -12.41
C GLN A 39 -1.32 -1.41 -12.50
N THR A 40 -1.19 -0.60 -11.46
CA THR A 40 -0.13 0.41 -11.40
C THR A 40 1.26 -0.23 -11.41
N ILE A 41 1.47 -1.30 -10.63
CA ILE A 41 2.73 -2.04 -10.61
C ILE A 41 3.01 -2.67 -11.97
N ASP A 42 2.02 -3.32 -12.59
CA ASP A 42 2.14 -3.92 -13.92
C ASP A 42 2.54 -2.92 -14.99
N CYS A 43 1.93 -1.74 -15.00
CA CYS A 43 2.28 -0.67 -15.94
C CYS A 43 3.74 -0.20 -15.80
N ILE A 44 4.32 -0.34 -14.62
CA ILE A 44 5.70 0.08 -14.33
C ILE A 44 6.72 -0.98 -14.77
N HIS A 45 6.37 -2.26 -14.80
CA HIS A 45 7.30 -3.35 -15.12
C HIS A 45 8.09 -3.14 -16.41
N THR A 46 7.41 -2.80 -17.50
CA THR A 46 8.05 -2.60 -18.81
C THR A 46 9.03 -1.45 -18.81
N THR A 47 8.67 -0.33 -18.21
CA THR A 47 9.57 0.84 -18.16
C THR A 47 10.72 0.62 -17.16
N ALA A 48 10.50 -0.10 -16.08
CA ALA A 48 11.54 -0.48 -15.13
C ALA A 48 12.60 -1.38 -15.81
N ALA A 49 12.13 -2.40 -16.53
CA ALA A 49 12.98 -3.35 -17.24
C ALA A 49 13.80 -2.69 -18.36
N SER A 50 13.17 -1.85 -19.18
CA SER A 50 13.84 -1.23 -20.34
C SER A 50 14.97 -0.26 -19.98
N HIS A 51 14.96 0.28 -18.75
CA HIS A 51 15.94 1.28 -18.30
C HIS A 51 16.79 0.84 -17.10
N ASN A 52 16.66 -0.41 -16.66
CA ASN A 52 17.39 -0.93 -15.49
C ASN A 52 17.25 -0.05 -14.24
N ARG A 53 16.03 0.36 -13.92
CA ARG A 53 15.72 1.30 -12.84
C ARG A 53 15.21 0.60 -11.59
N ILE A 54 15.36 1.30 -10.47
CA ILE A 54 14.63 0.98 -9.24
C ILE A 54 13.37 1.84 -9.25
N PHE A 55 12.20 1.20 -9.15
CA PHE A 55 10.93 1.90 -8.95
C PHE A 55 10.42 1.68 -7.53
N ILE A 56 10.07 2.76 -6.85
CA ILE A 56 9.39 2.72 -5.55
C ILE A 56 7.95 3.12 -5.81
N VAL A 57 7.03 2.19 -5.54
CA VAL A 57 5.58 2.40 -5.70
C VAL A 57 4.97 2.55 -4.31
N GLU A 58 4.51 3.75 -3.98
CA GLU A 58 3.85 4.00 -2.68
C GLU A 58 2.36 3.73 -2.80
N ILE A 59 1.86 2.85 -1.94
CA ILE A 59 0.50 2.35 -1.95
C ILE A 59 -0.23 2.81 -0.69
N MET A 60 -1.47 3.25 -0.84
CA MET A 60 -2.34 3.63 0.26
C MET A 60 -2.67 2.44 1.17
N GLY A 61 -3.15 2.71 2.37
CA GLY A 61 -3.55 1.73 3.37
C GLY A 61 -3.48 2.30 4.79
N HIS A 62 -3.22 3.61 4.91
CA HIS A 62 -3.10 4.31 6.19
C HIS A 62 -2.10 3.64 7.15
N LYS A 63 -2.57 2.89 8.14
CA LYS A 63 -1.73 2.23 9.17
C LYS A 63 -1.54 0.74 8.95
N VAL A 64 -2.15 0.18 7.93
CA VAL A 64 -2.10 -1.25 7.61
C VAL A 64 -1.57 -1.47 6.20
N GLY A 65 -0.91 -2.60 6.00
CA GLY A 65 -0.23 -2.92 4.75
C GLY A 65 -1.00 -3.87 3.83
N TRP A 66 -2.29 -4.10 4.04
CA TRP A 66 -3.04 -5.11 3.30
C TRP A 66 -3.07 -4.88 1.79
N ILE A 67 -3.38 -3.64 1.34
CA ILE A 67 -3.39 -3.33 -0.10
C ILE A 67 -1.99 -3.53 -0.68
N THR A 68 -0.96 -3.01 0.00
CA THR A 68 0.43 -3.10 -0.44
C THR A 68 0.90 -4.55 -0.54
N LEU A 69 0.52 -5.40 0.43
CA LEU A 69 0.88 -6.81 0.43
C LEU A 69 0.26 -7.55 -0.75
N HIS A 70 -1.06 -7.42 -0.91
CA HIS A 70 -1.79 -8.11 -1.97
C HIS A 70 -1.37 -7.61 -3.36
N ALA A 71 -1.33 -6.30 -3.56
CA ALA A 71 -0.93 -5.72 -4.84
C ALA A 71 0.56 -5.96 -5.16
N GLY A 72 1.43 -5.92 -4.16
CA GLY A 72 2.84 -6.21 -4.33
C GLY A 72 3.11 -7.65 -4.74
N ILE A 73 2.39 -8.62 -4.15
CA ILE A 73 2.49 -10.04 -4.54
C ILE A 73 1.90 -10.24 -5.94
N ALA A 74 0.70 -9.74 -6.20
CA ALA A 74 -0.01 -9.91 -7.47
C ALA A 74 0.73 -9.22 -8.63
N GLY A 75 1.24 -8.00 -8.43
CA GLY A 75 1.98 -7.24 -9.41
C GLY A 75 3.47 -7.61 -9.50
N GLY A 76 3.94 -8.60 -8.73
CA GLY A 76 5.32 -9.09 -8.80
C GLY A 76 6.37 -8.09 -8.30
N ALA A 77 6.07 -7.32 -7.27
CA ALA A 77 7.07 -6.48 -6.61
C ALA A 77 8.17 -7.34 -5.97
N ASP A 78 9.41 -6.88 -6.09
CA ASP A 78 10.59 -7.60 -5.61
C ASP A 78 10.85 -7.41 -4.13
N VAL A 79 10.41 -6.27 -3.59
CA VAL A 79 10.47 -5.91 -2.17
C VAL A 79 9.13 -5.31 -1.78
N ILE A 80 8.58 -5.75 -0.66
CA ILE A 80 7.33 -5.23 -0.10
C ILE A 80 7.60 -4.74 1.31
N LEU A 81 7.29 -3.46 1.58
CA LEU A 81 7.51 -2.82 2.88
C LEU A 81 6.16 -2.46 3.51
N LEU A 82 5.91 -2.98 4.71
CA LEU A 82 4.63 -2.89 5.40
C LEU A 82 4.75 -2.15 6.73
N PRO A 83 3.69 -1.47 7.21
CA PRO A 83 3.68 -0.83 8.51
C PRO A 83 3.88 -1.80 9.68
N GLU A 84 3.38 -3.03 9.53
CA GLU A 84 3.42 -4.09 10.55
C GLU A 84 4.84 -4.63 10.77
N ILE A 85 5.71 -4.49 9.76
CA ILE A 85 7.09 -5.00 9.80
C ILE A 85 8.04 -3.84 9.52
N PRO A 86 8.55 -3.17 10.56
CA PRO A 86 9.51 -2.07 10.38
C PRO A 86 10.71 -2.49 9.53
N TYR A 87 11.01 -1.71 8.50
CA TYR A 87 12.05 -2.05 7.56
C TYR A 87 13.45 -1.57 8.01
N ASP A 88 14.44 -2.32 7.56
CA ASP A 88 15.86 -2.04 7.72
C ASP A 88 16.42 -1.67 6.34
N ILE A 89 16.94 -0.47 6.20
CA ILE A 89 17.41 0.04 4.90
C ILE A 89 18.55 -0.80 4.32
N ASP A 90 19.43 -1.36 5.16
CA ASP A 90 20.52 -2.21 4.72
C ASP A 90 20.00 -3.52 4.14
N LYS A 91 18.91 -4.06 4.68
CA LYS A 91 18.27 -5.28 4.16
C LYS A 91 17.57 -5.01 2.84
N VAL A 92 16.90 -3.86 2.71
CA VAL A 92 16.28 -3.42 1.46
C VAL A 92 17.36 -3.30 0.38
N TYR A 93 18.45 -2.61 0.67
CA TYR A 93 19.56 -2.48 -0.26
C TYR A 93 20.16 -3.85 -0.64
N LYS A 94 20.40 -4.74 0.33
CA LYS A 94 20.92 -6.09 0.05
C LYS A 94 20.03 -6.89 -0.88
N ALA A 95 18.71 -6.74 -0.77
CA ALA A 95 17.75 -7.37 -1.68
C ALA A 95 17.90 -6.83 -3.11
N ILE A 96 18.03 -5.51 -3.26
CA ILE A 96 18.25 -4.84 -4.54
C ILE A 96 19.61 -5.24 -5.15
N ASP A 97 20.68 -5.19 -4.37
CA ASP A 97 22.04 -5.54 -4.81
C ASP A 97 22.14 -7.01 -5.27
N LYS A 98 21.50 -7.92 -4.54
CA LYS A 98 21.40 -9.32 -4.94
C LYS A 98 20.78 -9.47 -6.33
N ARG A 99 19.66 -8.76 -6.59
CA ARG A 99 19.00 -8.80 -7.89
C ARG A 99 19.90 -8.30 -9.01
N THR A 100 20.60 -7.21 -8.75
CA THR A 100 21.58 -6.64 -9.71
C THR A 100 22.71 -7.66 -10.01
N LYS A 101 23.23 -8.34 -9.00
CA LYS A 101 24.23 -9.40 -9.15
C LYS A 101 23.71 -10.62 -9.90
N ASP A 102 22.42 -10.93 -9.76
CA ASP A 102 21.75 -12.01 -10.49
C ASP A 102 21.34 -11.60 -11.93
N ASN A 103 21.91 -10.51 -12.48
CA ASN A 103 21.60 -9.94 -13.79
C ASN A 103 20.13 -9.55 -14.00
N LYS A 104 19.39 -9.31 -12.93
CA LYS A 104 18.06 -8.73 -12.98
C LYS A 104 18.21 -7.22 -12.88
N GLY A 105 18.24 -6.54 -14.02
CA GLY A 105 18.64 -5.14 -14.13
C GLY A 105 17.71 -4.14 -13.45
N PHE A 106 16.47 -4.49 -13.09
CA PHE A 106 15.50 -3.60 -12.45
C PHE A 106 14.97 -4.16 -11.14
N THR A 107 14.42 -3.29 -10.31
CA THR A 107 13.76 -3.68 -9.05
C THR A 107 12.50 -2.84 -8.83
N ILE A 108 11.42 -3.47 -8.42
CA ILE A 108 10.19 -2.81 -7.99
C ILE A 108 10.04 -3.00 -6.48
N VAL A 109 9.96 -1.88 -5.78
CA VAL A 109 9.72 -1.82 -4.34
C VAL A 109 8.30 -1.30 -4.11
N ALA A 110 7.40 -2.13 -3.62
CA ALA A 110 6.10 -1.70 -3.14
C ALA A 110 6.22 -1.27 -1.67
N VAL A 111 5.86 -0.04 -1.35
CA VAL A 111 5.93 0.50 0.00
C VAL A 111 4.57 1.03 0.44
N ALA A 112 4.09 0.61 1.61
CA ALA A 112 2.89 1.16 2.19
C ALA A 112 3.15 2.58 2.72
N GLU A 113 2.20 3.50 2.56
CA GLU A 113 2.32 4.88 3.05
C GLU A 113 2.57 4.98 4.56
N GLY A 114 2.18 3.96 5.32
CA GLY A 114 2.40 3.85 6.76
C GLY A 114 3.66 3.09 7.16
N ALA A 115 4.49 2.64 6.21
CA ALA A 115 5.71 1.90 6.52
C ALA A 115 6.73 2.80 7.23
N ILE A 116 7.38 2.27 8.27
CA ILE A 116 8.37 3.00 9.06
C ILE A 116 9.69 2.24 9.13
N PRO A 117 10.82 2.95 9.15
CA PRO A 117 12.11 2.32 9.39
C PRO A 117 12.26 1.85 10.85
N LYS A 118 13.13 0.88 11.05
CA LYS A 118 13.38 0.23 12.34
C LYS A 118 13.77 1.23 13.44
N GLU A 119 14.61 2.20 13.09
CA GLU A 119 15.10 3.24 13.99
C GLU A 119 13.93 4.07 14.58
N ILE A 120 12.92 4.32 13.77
CA ILE A 120 11.70 5.03 14.20
C ILE A 120 10.78 4.11 14.99
N ALA A 121 10.68 2.84 14.61
CA ALA A 121 9.83 1.86 15.31
C ALA A 121 10.28 1.57 16.74
N GLU A 122 11.60 1.58 16.98
CA GLU A 122 12.22 1.33 18.29
C GLU A 122 12.06 2.51 19.26
N LEU A 123 11.67 3.69 18.79
CA LEU A 123 11.43 4.85 19.64
C LEU A 123 10.21 4.66 20.55
N PRO A 124 10.23 5.22 21.77
CA PRO A 124 9.04 5.32 22.62
C PRO A 124 7.87 5.96 21.86
N LYS A 125 6.64 5.53 22.15
CA LYS A 125 5.41 5.91 21.41
C LYS A 125 5.27 7.43 21.16
N LYS A 126 5.62 8.26 22.16
CA LYS A 126 5.55 9.73 22.03
C LYS A 126 6.58 10.24 21.03
N LYS A 127 7.85 9.85 21.19
CA LYS A 127 8.94 10.24 20.27
C LYS A 127 8.74 9.73 18.84
N ARG A 128 8.19 8.52 18.71
CA ARG A 128 7.83 7.97 17.40
C ARG A 128 6.81 8.83 16.68
N LYS A 129 5.73 9.25 17.37
CA LYS A 129 4.73 10.16 16.78
C LYS A 129 5.34 11.50 16.39
N GLU A 130 6.21 12.06 17.22
CA GLU A 130 6.91 13.30 16.94
C GLU A 130 7.85 13.16 15.73
N ALA A 131 8.60 12.05 15.64
CA ALA A 131 9.50 11.78 14.53
C ALA A 131 8.74 11.63 13.19
N ILE A 132 7.60 10.92 13.20
CA ILE A 132 6.75 10.77 12.02
C ILE A 132 6.14 12.13 11.61
N ALA A 133 5.65 12.92 12.58
CA ALA A 133 5.04 14.22 12.31
C ALA A 133 6.04 15.26 11.79
N ASN A 134 7.30 15.18 12.23
CA ASN A 134 8.38 16.09 11.82
C ASN A 134 9.21 15.54 10.65
N ASN A 135 8.75 14.49 9.97
CA ASN A 135 9.44 13.95 8.82
C ASN A 135 9.50 15.02 7.71
N PRO A 136 10.70 15.41 7.23
CA PRO A 136 10.83 16.45 6.21
C PRO A 136 10.42 15.99 4.81
N TYR A 137 10.25 14.69 4.60
CA TYR A 137 9.89 14.14 3.30
C TYR A 137 8.37 14.19 3.07
N PRO A 138 7.91 14.46 1.84
CA PRO A 138 6.49 14.53 1.52
C PRO A 138 5.78 13.17 1.63
N SER A 139 6.54 12.08 1.52
CA SER A 139 6.03 10.72 1.70
C SER A 139 7.15 9.71 1.98
N VAL A 140 6.78 8.49 2.36
CA VAL A 140 7.70 7.38 2.65
C VAL A 140 8.54 7.01 1.43
N ALA A 141 7.97 7.05 0.23
CA ALA A 141 8.70 6.74 -1.00
C ALA A 141 9.85 7.71 -1.26
N TYR A 142 9.67 8.99 -0.95
CA TYR A 142 10.74 10.00 -1.08
C TYR A 142 11.85 9.80 -0.05
N GLU A 143 11.49 9.51 1.19
CA GLU A 143 12.45 9.18 2.25
C GLU A 143 13.28 7.94 1.87
N LEU A 144 12.60 6.87 1.43
CA LEU A 144 13.23 5.63 1.01
C LEU A 144 14.17 5.83 -0.19
N ALA A 145 13.71 6.60 -1.19
CA ALA A 145 14.53 6.91 -2.36
C ALA A 145 15.80 7.68 -1.99
N ASP A 146 15.69 8.66 -1.11
CA ASP A 146 16.84 9.46 -0.68
C ASP A 146 17.86 8.61 0.11
N LYS A 147 17.38 7.79 1.04
CA LYS A 147 18.24 6.85 1.76
C LYS A 147 18.94 5.85 0.83
N LEU A 148 18.24 5.31 -0.17
CA LEU A 148 18.82 4.35 -1.11
C LEU A 148 19.87 4.95 -2.04
N LYS A 149 19.83 6.25 -2.35
CA LYS A 149 20.86 6.93 -3.15
C LYS A 149 22.28 6.83 -2.55
N ALA A 150 22.38 6.67 -1.23
CA ALA A 150 23.68 6.48 -0.57
C ALA A 150 24.31 5.10 -0.88
N TYR A 151 23.52 4.15 -1.36
CA TYR A 151 23.93 2.76 -1.55
C TYR A 151 24.04 2.34 -3.02
N THR A 152 23.36 3.03 -3.93
CA THR A 152 23.30 2.64 -5.34
C THR A 152 23.42 3.82 -6.28
N THR A 153 24.01 3.57 -7.46
CA THR A 153 24.09 4.53 -8.57
C THR A 153 22.95 4.33 -9.58
N GLN A 154 22.10 3.32 -9.41
CA GLN A 154 20.95 3.11 -10.27
C GLN A 154 19.96 4.28 -10.16
N ASP A 155 19.32 4.60 -11.27
CA ASP A 155 18.27 5.62 -11.32
C ASP A 155 17.04 5.15 -10.53
N ILE A 156 16.64 5.93 -9.54
CA ILE A 156 15.49 5.64 -8.68
C ILE A 156 14.31 6.51 -9.13
N ARG A 157 13.18 5.88 -9.40
CA ARG A 157 11.92 6.54 -9.75
C ARG A 157 10.85 6.23 -8.73
N ILE A 158 9.94 7.17 -8.55
CA ILE A 158 8.83 7.07 -7.59
C ILE A 158 7.53 7.14 -8.36
N ALA A 159 6.60 6.26 -8.03
CA ALA A 159 5.24 6.28 -8.49
C ALA A 159 4.30 6.28 -7.27
N ILE A 160 3.40 7.24 -7.20
CA ILE A 160 2.43 7.37 -6.12
C ILE A 160 1.05 7.47 -6.76
N PRO A 161 0.32 6.35 -6.94
CA PRO A 161 -1.03 6.38 -7.47
C PRO A 161 -2.00 7.19 -6.60
N GLY A 162 -1.76 7.23 -5.29
CA GLY A 162 -2.55 8.05 -4.36
C GLY A 162 -4.05 7.76 -4.47
N HIS A 163 -4.86 8.81 -4.55
CA HIS A 163 -6.33 8.69 -4.56
C HIS A 163 -6.91 7.99 -5.80
N THR A 164 -6.14 7.73 -6.86
CA THR A 164 -6.62 6.90 -7.98
C THR A 164 -6.98 5.49 -7.54
N GLN A 165 -6.37 4.99 -6.45
CA GLN A 165 -6.69 3.71 -5.83
C GLN A 165 -8.12 3.65 -5.24
N ARG A 166 -8.76 4.81 -5.06
CA ARG A 166 -10.17 4.92 -4.60
C ARG A 166 -11.16 5.03 -5.75
N GLY A 167 -10.67 5.08 -6.98
CA GLY A 167 -11.47 5.24 -8.20
C GLY A 167 -11.54 3.94 -9.01
N GLY A 168 -11.96 4.09 -10.27
CA GLY A 168 -12.04 2.98 -11.21
C GLY A 168 -13.33 2.17 -11.09
N SER A 169 -13.36 1.05 -11.83
CA SER A 169 -14.49 0.13 -11.80
C SER A 169 -14.38 -0.79 -10.58
N PRO A 170 -15.48 -1.00 -9.84
CA PRO A 170 -15.48 -1.97 -8.75
C PRO A 170 -15.31 -3.39 -9.30
N ASP A 171 -14.64 -4.24 -8.54
CA ASP A 171 -14.57 -5.67 -8.83
C ASP A 171 -15.90 -6.39 -8.52
N ALA A 172 -15.96 -7.69 -8.81
CA ALA A 172 -17.17 -8.48 -8.63
C ALA A 172 -17.63 -8.57 -7.16
N TYR A 173 -16.67 -8.60 -6.23
CA TYR A 173 -16.99 -8.62 -4.79
C TYR A 173 -17.62 -7.29 -4.35
N ASP A 174 -17.02 -6.17 -4.72
CA ASP A 174 -17.52 -4.84 -4.38
C ASP A 174 -18.87 -4.53 -5.06
N LEU A 175 -19.07 -5.03 -6.29
CA LEU A 175 -20.38 -4.95 -6.97
C LEU A 175 -21.49 -5.72 -6.24
N SER A 176 -21.16 -6.79 -5.50
CA SER A 176 -22.14 -7.55 -4.73
C SER A 176 -22.82 -6.71 -3.65
N LEU A 177 -22.19 -5.63 -3.19
CA LEU A 177 -22.76 -4.69 -2.22
C LEU A 177 -24.09 -4.09 -2.70
N ILE A 178 -24.24 -3.86 -3.99
CA ILE A 178 -25.48 -3.36 -4.60
C ILE A 178 -26.64 -4.30 -4.27
N HIS A 179 -26.44 -5.61 -4.45
CA HIS A 179 -27.47 -6.62 -4.20
C HIS A 179 -27.74 -6.86 -2.72
N ILE A 180 -26.71 -6.72 -1.86
CA ILE A 180 -26.84 -6.88 -0.42
C ILE A 180 -27.60 -5.70 0.22
N SER A 181 -27.36 -4.48 -0.27
CA SER A 181 -27.90 -3.25 0.30
C SER A 181 -29.20 -2.77 -0.34
N GLU A 182 -29.59 -3.32 -1.49
CA GLU A 182 -30.85 -2.97 -2.15
C GLU A 182 -32.06 -3.48 -1.34
N PRO A 183 -33.07 -2.64 -1.11
CA PRO A 183 -34.31 -3.11 -0.50
C PRO A 183 -34.99 -4.11 -1.45
N THR A 184 -35.07 -5.36 -1.03
CA THR A 184 -35.89 -6.37 -1.70
C THR A 184 -37.34 -5.87 -1.75
N ARG A 185 -37.83 -5.54 -2.93
CA ARG A 185 -39.28 -5.39 -3.13
C ARG A 185 -39.88 -6.77 -2.98
N HIS A 186 -40.48 -7.06 -1.84
CA HIS A 186 -41.42 -8.16 -1.72
C HIS A 186 -42.61 -7.83 -2.59
N SER A 187 -42.74 -8.43 -3.74
CA SER A 187 -43.93 -8.45 -4.57
C SER A 187 -44.98 -9.37 -3.95
#